data_6a002f6a5c23363e6e1fb21aabe8fafe
#
_entry.id   6a002f6a5c23363e6e1fb21aabe8fafe
#
_cell.length_a   1.000
_cell.length_b   1.000
_cell.length_c   1.000
_cell.angle_alpha   90.00
_cell.angle_beta   90.00
_cell.angle_gamma   90.00
#
_symmetry.space_group_name_H-M   'P 1'
#
loop_
_entity.id
_entity.type
_entity.pdbx_description
1 polymer ?
#
loop_
_entity_poly.entity_id
_entity_poly.type
_entity_poly.pdbx_seq_one_letter_code
_entity_poly.pdbx_strand_id
1 'polypeptide(L)'
;MKFFVTGVNGQLGHDVMKELSSRSYEGIGSDIAPKYSGIQDDSPVTKMPYISLDITDKEAVTRILKETAPDVVVHCAAWTAVDLAEDADEQETVRKINAAGTQYIASACKELDCKMIYLSTDYVFDGQGTTPWKPDCKDYKPLNVYGQTKLLGEQAVANTLEKYFIVRIAWVFGQNGKNFIKTMLTVGKNHDKLTVVNDQIGTPTYTFDLARLLVDMAESEKYGYYHATNEGGYISWYDFTKEIFRQAVALGHTEYDENHVTVFPVTTAEYGMSKAARPFNSRLDKSKLAEAGFTPLPDWKDALQRYLKEVLQ
;
A
#
# COMPACT_ATOMS: atom_id res chain seq x y z
N MET A 1 11.95 -20.69 -1.58
CA MET A 1 11.64 -19.87 -0.39
C MET A 1 10.17 -20.03 -0.04
N LYS A 2 9.87 -20.03 1.23
CA LYS A 2 8.53 -20.09 1.79
C LYS A 2 8.16 -18.73 2.37
N PHE A 3 7.02 -18.21 1.95
CA PHE A 3 6.53 -16.88 2.33
C PHE A 3 5.32 -16.98 3.23
N PHE A 4 5.22 -16.08 4.20
CA PHE A 4 4.02 -15.82 4.97
C PHE A 4 3.57 -14.38 4.69
N VAL A 5 2.37 -14.21 4.16
CA VAL A 5 1.85 -12.90 3.73
C VAL A 5 0.65 -12.54 4.58
N THR A 6 0.73 -11.45 5.33
CA THR A 6 -0.42 -10.94 6.09
C THR A 6 -1.21 -9.92 5.27
N GLY A 7 -2.51 -9.77 5.56
CA GLY A 7 -3.36 -8.79 4.86
C GLY A 7 -3.71 -9.19 3.44
N VAL A 8 -3.86 -10.49 3.16
CA VAL A 8 -4.12 -11.00 1.80
C VAL A 8 -5.52 -10.68 1.27
N ASN A 9 -6.46 -10.28 2.11
CA ASN A 9 -7.76 -9.77 1.68
C ASN A 9 -7.67 -8.31 1.19
N GLY A 10 -6.54 -7.64 1.40
CA GLY A 10 -6.24 -6.31 0.89
C GLY A 10 -5.69 -6.33 -0.55
N GLN A 11 -5.45 -5.13 -1.10
CA GLN A 11 -4.96 -4.95 -2.46
C GLN A 11 -3.58 -5.60 -2.66
N LEU A 12 -2.60 -5.18 -1.87
CA LEU A 12 -1.21 -5.61 -2.05
C LEU A 12 -0.98 -7.06 -1.65
N GLY A 13 -1.54 -7.51 -0.51
CA GLY A 13 -1.38 -8.90 -0.07
C GLY A 13 -1.90 -9.89 -1.10
N HIS A 14 -3.02 -9.58 -1.76
CA HIS A 14 -3.56 -10.36 -2.88
C HIS A 14 -2.54 -10.45 -4.04
N ASP A 15 -1.99 -9.31 -4.48
CA ASP A 15 -1.05 -9.28 -5.61
C ASP A 15 0.29 -9.94 -5.26
N VAL A 16 0.75 -9.84 -3.99
CA VAL A 16 1.93 -10.60 -3.53
C VAL A 16 1.70 -12.09 -3.65
N MET A 17 0.56 -12.61 -3.19
CA MET A 17 0.23 -14.04 -3.33
C MET A 17 0.18 -14.48 -4.79
N LYS A 18 -0.35 -13.62 -5.68
CA LYS A 18 -0.41 -13.84 -7.13
C LYS A 18 1.00 -13.93 -7.74
N GLU A 19 1.88 -13.01 -7.33
CA GLU A 19 3.29 -13.01 -7.78
C GLU A 19 4.06 -14.24 -7.27
N LEU A 20 3.86 -14.64 -6.00
CA LEU A 20 4.48 -15.85 -5.46
C LEU A 20 4.07 -17.09 -6.23
N SER A 21 2.77 -17.21 -6.56
CA SER A 21 2.27 -18.30 -7.39
C SER A 21 2.90 -18.30 -8.78
N SER A 22 3.03 -17.15 -9.43
CA SER A 22 3.62 -17.03 -10.77
C SER A 22 5.09 -17.45 -10.81
N ARG A 23 5.82 -17.24 -9.70
CA ARG A 23 7.21 -17.67 -9.53
C ARG A 23 7.38 -19.08 -8.93
N SER A 24 6.27 -19.79 -8.69
CA SER A 24 6.30 -21.13 -8.06
C SER A 24 6.91 -21.14 -6.66
N TYR A 25 6.75 -20.05 -5.90
CA TYR A 25 7.11 -20.01 -4.48
C TYR A 25 5.97 -20.56 -3.61
N GLU A 26 6.33 -21.14 -2.49
CA GLU A 26 5.37 -21.53 -1.46
C GLU A 26 4.90 -20.29 -0.70
N GLY A 27 3.63 -19.94 -0.84
CA GLY A 27 3.00 -18.82 -0.16
C GLY A 27 1.89 -19.29 0.78
N ILE A 28 1.90 -18.75 2.00
CA ILE A 28 0.80 -18.90 2.98
C ILE A 28 0.20 -17.52 3.18
N GLY A 29 -1.07 -17.36 2.82
CA GLY A 29 -1.83 -16.14 3.02
C GLY A 29 -2.46 -16.08 4.42
N SER A 30 -2.54 -14.89 4.99
CA SER A 30 -3.17 -14.66 6.28
C SER A 30 -3.92 -13.35 6.35
N ASP A 31 -5.05 -13.35 7.05
CA ASP A 31 -5.84 -12.17 7.37
C ASP A 31 -6.70 -12.45 8.61
N ILE A 32 -7.38 -11.44 9.17
CA ILE A 32 -8.25 -11.61 10.32
C ILE A 32 -9.54 -12.40 9.99
N ALA A 33 -9.99 -12.36 8.75
CA ALA A 33 -11.18 -13.10 8.32
C ALA A 33 -11.00 -14.62 8.49
N PRO A 34 -12.06 -15.39 8.78
CA PRO A 34 -11.95 -16.84 8.98
C PRO A 34 -11.56 -17.61 7.71
N LYS A 35 -11.73 -17.00 6.53
CA LYS A 35 -11.32 -17.54 5.23
C LYS A 35 -10.95 -16.38 4.30
N TYR A 36 -10.19 -16.69 3.24
CA TYR A 36 -9.94 -15.72 2.18
C TYR A 36 -11.25 -15.16 1.62
N SER A 37 -11.38 -13.84 1.60
CA SER A 37 -12.59 -13.11 1.19
C SER A 37 -12.31 -12.05 0.12
N GLY A 38 -11.14 -12.08 -0.51
CA GLY A 38 -10.82 -11.24 -1.67
C GLY A 38 -11.50 -11.73 -2.95
N ILE A 39 -10.97 -11.32 -4.09
CA ILE A 39 -11.52 -11.69 -5.41
C ILE A 39 -11.56 -13.20 -5.57
N GLN A 40 -12.72 -13.72 -5.99
CA GLN A 40 -12.98 -15.13 -6.26
C GLN A 40 -12.99 -15.34 -7.79
N ASP A 41 -11.82 -15.45 -8.39
CA ASP A 41 -11.61 -15.50 -9.84
C ASP A 41 -10.99 -16.82 -10.32
N ASP A 42 -11.07 -17.89 -9.50
CA ASP A 42 -10.42 -19.18 -9.74
C ASP A 42 -8.89 -19.12 -9.91
N SER A 43 -8.28 -17.96 -9.63
CA SER A 43 -6.83 -17.77 -9.67
C SER A 43 -6.13 -18.67 -8.65
N PRO A 44 -4.82 -18.92 -8.80
CA PRO A 44 -4.04 -19.66 -7.83
C PRO A 44 -4.13 -19.07 -6.40
N VAL A 45 -4.37 -17.77 -6.27
CA VAL A 45 -4.49 -17.08 -4.98
C VAL A 45 -5.62 -17.65 -4.13
N THR A 46 -6.76 -17.98 -4.74
CA THR A 46 -7.91 -18.56 -4.05
C THR A 46 -7.68 -20.01 -3.56
N LYS A 47 -6.63 -20.65 -4.08
CA LYS A 47 -6.25 -22.05 -3.80
C LYS A 47 -5.02 -22.18 -2.90
N MET A 48 -4.32 -21.09 -2.62
CA MET A 48 -3.14 -21.10 -1.74
C MET A 48 -3.55 -21.33 -0.28
N PRO A 49 -2.67 -21.95 0.53
CA PRO A 49 -2.91 -22.09 1.96
C PRO A 49 -3.26 -20.77 2.62
N TYR A 50 -4.30 -20.76 3.45
CA TYR A 50 -4.77 -19.59 4.17
C TYR A 50 -4.91 -19.89 5.65
N ILE A 51 -4.44 -18.99 6.50
CA ILE A 51 -4.54 -19.07 7.95
C ILE A 51 -5.20 -17.80 8.49
N SER A 52 -6.31 -17.94 9.20
CA SER A 52 -6.92 -16.83 9.93
C SER A 52 -6.02 -16.44 11.10
N LEU A 53 -5.63 -15.16 11.16
CA LEU A 53 -4.76 -14.63 12.20
C LEU A 53 -5.12 -13.17 12.52
N ASP A 54 -5.45 -12.92 13.77
CA ASP A 54 -5.42 -11.57 14.34
C ASP A 54 -3.96 -11.23 14.72
N ILE A 55 -3.35 -10.28 14.04
CA ILE A 55 -1.97 -9.87 14.31
C ILE A 55 -1.80 -9.19 15.66
N THR A 56 -2.89 -8.79 16.33
CA THR A 56 -2.87 -8.23 17.68
C THR A 56 -2.82 -9.28 18.78
N ASP A 57 -3.00 -10.55 18.43
CA ASP A 57 -2.81 -11.70 19.33
C ASP A 57 -1.35 -12.19 19.23
N LYS A 58 -0.54 -11.77 20.20
CA LYS A 58 0.89 -12.09 20.27
C LYS A 58 1.17 -13.60 20.29
N GLU A 59 0.35 -14.35 21.03
CA GLU A 59 0.54 -15.80 21.20
C GLU A 59 0.22 -16.53 19.90
N ALA A 60 -0.88 -16.16 19.25
CA ALA A 60 -1.26 -16.69 17.93
C ALA A 60 -0.20 -16.38 16.87
N VAL A 61 0.30 -15.12 16.80
CA VAL A 61 1.39 -14.72 15.89
C VAL A 61 2.62 -15.60 16.08
N THR A 62 3.08 -15.72 17.34
CA THR A 62 4.29 -16.50 17.66
C THR A 62 4.12 -17.97 17.29
N ARG A 63 2.99 -18.57 17.66
CA ARG A 63 2.68 -19.98 17.37
C ARG A 63 2.61 -20.24 15.87
N ILE A 64 1.80 -19.45 15.14
CA ILE A 64 1.59 -19.67 13.70
C ILE A 64 2.87 -19.49 12.89
N LEU A 65 3.68 -18.45 13.19
CA LEU A 65 4.95 -18.26 12.48
C LEU A 65 5.95 -19.37 12.81
N LYS A 66 5.98 -19.91 14.04
CA LYS A 66 6.80 -21.09 14.37
C LYS A 66 6.33 -22.37 13.67
N GLU A 67 5.02 -22.61 13.60
CA GLU A 67 4.45 -23.78 12.90
C GLU A 67 4.67 -23.72 11.40
N THR A 68 4.57 -22.53 10.81
CA THR A 68 4.73 -22.32 9.36
C THR A 68 6.20 -22.21 8.94
N ALA A 69 7.07 -21.75 9.83
CA ALA A 69 8.52 -21.57 9.62
C ALA A 69 8.85 -20.93 8.24
N PRO A 70 8.39 -19.69 7.96
CA PRO A 70 8.66 -19.04 6.70
C PRO A 70 10.12 -18.53 6.61
N ASP A 71 10.66 -18.47 5.38
CA ASP A 71 11.91 -17.78 5.10
C ASP A 71 11.73 -16.25 5.08
N VAL A 72 10.53 -15.80 4.69
CA VAL A 72 10.18 -14.38 4.52
C VAL A 72 8.76 -14.11 4.99
N VAL A 73 8.58 -13.05 5.77
CA VAL A 73 7.26 -12.50 6.09
C VAL A 73 7.05 -11.19 5.30
N VAL A 74 5.99 -11.14 4.48
CA VAL A 74 5.54 -9.90 3.82
C VAL A 74 4.36 -9.35 4.62
N HIS A 75 4.59 -8.28 5.37
CA HIS A 75 3.60 -7.74 6.29
C HIS A 75 2.79 -6.61 5.64
N CYS A 76 1.65 -6.97 5.04
CA CYS A 76 0.72 -6.03 4.39
C CYS A 76 -0.49 -5.67 5.27
N ALA A 77 -0.76 -6.43 6.34
CA ALA A 77 -1.86 -6.13 7.25
C ALA A 77 -1.63 -4.79 7.99
N ALA A 78 -2.60 -3.90 7.91
CA ALA A 78 -2.56 -2.60 8.58
C ALA A 78 -3.98 -1.99 8.66
N TRP A 79 -4.19 -1.14 9.65
CA TRP A 79 -5.31 -0.21 9.63
C TRP A 79 -4.98 0.93 8.66
N THR A 80 -5.79 1.10 7.61
CA THR A 80 -5.56 2.09 6.55
C THR A 80 -6.69 3.12 6.41
N ALA A 81 -7.73 3.04 7.24
CA ALA A 81 -8.82 4.00 7.27
C ALA A 81 -8.37 5.29 8.00
N VAL A 82 -7.66 6.18 7.27
CA VAL A 82 -6.93 7.33 7.81
C VAL A 82 -7.83 8.28 8.60
N ASP A 83 -9.04 8.61 8.09
CA ASP A 83 -9.97 9.50 8.77
C ASP A 83 -10.61 8.86 10.01
N LEU A 84 -10.91 7.56 9.98
CA LEU A 84 -11.42 6.83 11.14
C LEU A 84 -10.37 6.69 12.25
N ALA A 85 -9.09 6.66 11.88
CA ALA A 85 -8.01 6.61 12.86
C ALA A 85 -7.95 7.83 13.78
N GLU A 86 -8.59 8.96 13.39
CA GLU A 86 -8.69 10.15 14.23
C GLU A 86 -9.83 10.07 15.27
N ASP A 87 -10.70 9.07 15.19
CA ASP A 87 -11.75 8.84 16.18
C ASP A 87 -11.15 8.36 17.51
N ALA A 88 -11.50 9.03 18.60
CA ALA A 88 -10.90 8.74 19.91
C ALA A 88 -11.06 7.26 20.33
N ASP A 89 -12.19 6.65 19.96
CA ASP A 89 -12.51 5.26 20.28
C ASP A 89 -11.71 4.26 19.44
N GLU A 90 -11.17 4.70 18.29
CA GLU A 90 -10.42 3.83 17.36
C GLU A 90 -8.91 3.92 17.54
N GLN A 91 -8.39 5.00 18.11
CA GLN A 91 -6.93 5.23 18.19
C GLN A 91 -6.15 4.10 18.87
N GLU A 92 -6.73 3.49 19.90
CA GLU A 92 -6.10 2.34 20.58
C GLU A 92 -6.05 1.12 19.66
N THR A 93 -7.13 0.84 18.94
CA THR A 93 -7.22 -0.25 17.96
C THR A 93 -6.22 -0.03 16.83
N VAL A 94 -6.13 1.17 16.28
CA VAL A 94 -5.15 1.53 15.23
C VAL A 94 -3.72 1.30 15.73
N ARG A 95 -3.41 1.71 16.97
CA ARG A 95 -2.10 1.50 17.58
C ARG A 95 -1.78 0.02 17.81
N LYS A 96 -2.76 -0.76 18.27
CA LYS A 96 -2.61 -2.21 18.43
C LYS A 96 -2.29 -2.89 17.11
N ILE A 97 -2.99 -2.55 16.04
CA ILE A 97 -2.79 -3.15 14.71
C ILE A 97 -1.46 -2.70 14.11
N ASN A 98 -1.25 -1.38 13.93
CA ASN A 98 -0.12 -0.86 13.16
C ASN A 98 1.21 -0.90 13.90
N ALA A 99 1.21 -0.82 15.23
CA ALA A 99 2.44 -0.81 16.02
C ALA A 99 2.66 -2.12 16.78
N ALA A 100 1.73 -2.53 17.66
CA ALA A 100 1.93 -3.72 18.48
C ALA A 100 1.94 -5.01 17.65
N GLY A 101 0.97 -5.18 16.72
CA GLY A 101 0.92 -6.32 15.81
C GLY A 101 2.18 -6.43 14.95
N THR A 102 2.67 -5.30 14.42
CA THR A 102 3.95 -5.24 13.69
C THR A 102 5.13 -5.67 14.59
N GLN A 103 5.16 -5.22 15.87
CA GLN A 103 6.19 -5.63 16.82
C GLN A 103 6.14 -7.14 17.09
N TYR A 104 4.96 -7.74 17.21
CA TYR A 104 4.83 -9.18 17.44
C TYR A 104 5.36 -9.99 16.27
N ILE A 105 5.04 -9.59 15.04
CA ILE A 105 5.57 -10.22 13.83
C ILE A 105 7.08 -10.06 13.75
N ALA A 106 7.62 -8.85 13.98
CA ALA A 106 9.06 -8.61 13.98
C ALA A 106 9.79 -9.48 15.03
N SER A 107 9.21 -9.60 16.23
CA SER A 107 9.78 -10.45 17.28
C SER A 107 9.81 -11.93 16.88
N ALA A 108 8.74 -12.44 16.27
CA ALA A 108 8.69 -13.80 15.76
C ALA A 108 9.70 -14.03 14.62
N CYS A 109 9.82 -13.07 13.69
CA CYS A 109 10.84 -13.13 12.64
C CYS A 109 12.26 -13.18 13.19
N LYS A 110 12.55 -12.43 14.27
CA LYS A 110 13.84 -12.48 14.96
C LYS A 110 14.14 -13.86 15.54
N GLU A 111 13.15 -14.48 16.20
CA GLU A 111 13.30 -15.84 16.77
C GLU A 111 13.54 -16.89 15.69
N LEU A 112 12.96 -16.71 14.50
CA LEU A 112 13.08 -17.62 13.36
C LEU A 112 14.26 -17.30 12.42
N ASP A 113 14.97 -16.20 12.65
CA ASP A 113 16.01 -15.65 11.78
C ASP A 113 15.52 -15.42 10.32
N CYS A 114 14.22 -15.19 10.12
CA CYS A 114 13.63 -14.95 8.80
C CYS A 114 13.62 -13.48 8.42
N LYS A 115 13.51 -13.19 7.11
CA LYS A 115 13.42 -11.83 6.57
C LYS A 115 12.03 -11.24 6.81
N MET A 116 11.95 -9.92 6.98
CA MET A 116 10.67 -9.21 7.03
C MET A 116 10.62 -8.06 6.02
N ILE A 117 9.56 -8.00 5.23
CA ILE A 117 9.22 -6.85 4.39
C ILE A 117 8.02 -6.15 5.03
N TYR A 118 8.21 -4.91 5.46
CA TYR A 118 7.18 -4.08 6.10
C TYR A 118 6.76 -2.95 5.18
N LEU A 119 5.46 -2.84 4.93
CA LEU A 119 4.88 -1.76 4.13
C LEU A 119 4.60 -0.56 5.02
N SER A 120 5.24 0.56 4.71
CA SER A 120 5.04 1.84 5.37
C SER A 120 4.47 2.88 4.41
N THR A 121 4.50 4.15 4.78
CA THR A 121 3.81 5.24 4.10
C THR A 121 4.63 6.53 4.10
N ASP A 122 4.35 7.41 3.15
CA ASP A 122 4.78 8.81 3.13
C ASP A 122 4.28 9.62 4.34
N TYR A 123 3.19 9.19 5.00
CA TYR A 123 2.60 9.87 6.17
C TYR A 123 3.49 9.88 7.42
N VAL A 124 4.65 9.24 7.38
CA VAL A 124 5.65 9.34 8.47
C VAL A 124 6.36 10.69 8.48
N PHE A 125 6.26 11.48 7.40
CA PHE A 125 6.84 12.82 7.26
C PHE A 125 5.81 13.92 7.53
N ASP A 126 6.26 15.19 7.63
CA ASP A 126 5.38 16.34 7.87
C ASP A 126 4.61 16.81 6.63
N GLY A 127 4.89 16.24 5.47
CA GLY A 127 4.21 16.55 4.24
C GLY A 127 4.42 17.98 3.72
N GLN A 128 5.43 18.70 4.21
CA GLN A 128 5.71 20.08 3.82
C GLN A 128 6.77 20.18 2.73
N GLY A 129 6.84 21.34 2.08
CA GLY A 129 7.81 21.61 1.02
C GLY A 129 7.46 20.95 -0.32
N THR A 130 8.46 20.90 -1.22
CA THR A 130 8.30 20.37 -2.58
C THR A 130 9.39 19.38 -2.97
N THR A 131 10.41 19.25 -2.14
CA THR A 131 11.52 18.30 -2.37
C THR A 131 11.05 16.88 -2.07
N PRO A 132 11.34 15.90 -2.93
CA PRO A 132 11.04 14.49 -2.64
C PRO A 132 11.78 14.00 -1.39
N TRP A 133 11.06 13.27 -0.53
CA TRP A 133 11.63 12.63 0.65
C TRP A 133 12.60 11.53 0.25
N LYS A 134 13.77 11.51 0.87
CA LYS A 134 14.75 10.44 0.65
C LYS A 134 14.45 9.24 1.56
N PRO A 135 14.74 7.99 1.13
CA PRO A 135 14.51 6.79 1.95
C PRO A 135 15.19 6.83 3.32
N ASP A 136 16.38 7.42 3.39
CA ASP A 136 17.19 7.50 4.60
C ASP A 136 16.90 8.75 5.46
N CYS A 137 15.94 9.59 5.04
CA CYS A 137 15.47 10.74 5.82
C CYS A 137 14.82 10.28 7.13
N LYS A 138 15.23 10.90 8.24
CA LYS A 138 14.74 10.64 9.59
C LYS A 138 13.97 11.82 10.19
N ASP A 139 13.66 12.83 9.40
CA ASP A 139 12.88 14.00 9.83
C ASP A 139 11.39 13.63 9.92
N TYR A 140 11.11 12.66 10.80
CA TYR A 140 9.77 12.14 11.03
C TYR A 140 8.90 13.15 11.78
N LYS A 141 7.74 13.46 11.22
CA LYS A 141 6.76 14.36 11.85
C LYS A 141 5.36 14.06 11.33
N PRO A 142 4.82 12.89 11.63
CA PRO A 142 3.52 12.47 11.14
C PRO A 142 2.41 13.42 11.60
N LEU A 143 1.50 13.76 10.70
CA LEU A 143 0.43 14.74 10.91
C LEU A 143 -0.82 14.15 11.54
N ASN A 144 -0.97 12.83 11.55
CA ASN A 144 -2.19 12.14 11.96
C ASN A 144 -1.87 10.81 12.67
N VAL A 145 -2.88 10.20 13.29
CA VAL A 145 -2.76 8.95 14.06
C VAL A 145 -2.29 7.79 13.18
N TYR A 146 -2.77 7.71 11.93
CA TYR A 146 -2.32 6.70 10.98
C TYR A 146 -0.81 6.78 10.77
N GLY A 147 -0.30 7.95 10.38
CA GLY A 147 1.14 8.17 10.16
C GLY A 147 1.98 7.88 11.41
N GLN A 148 1.51 8.34 12.60
CA GLN A 148 2.19 8.06 13.87
C GLN A 148 2.30 6.56 14.16
N THR A 149 1.22 5.81 13.97
CA THR A 149 1.21 4.38 14.26
C THR A 149 1.99 3.57 13.23
N LYS A 150 2.03 3.99 11.95
CA LYS A 150 2.89 3.40 10.93
C LYS A 150 4.37 3.65 11.22
N LEU A 151 4.73 4.85 11.69
CA LEU A 151 6.09 5.15 12.13
C LEU A 151 6.52 4.27 13.33
N LEU A 152 5.65 4.06 14.31
CA LEU A 152 5.92 3.14 15.41
C LEU A 152 6.18 1.71 14.90
N GLY A 153 5.45 1.28 13.86
CA GLY A 153 5.72 0.01 13.18
C GLY A 153 7.11 -0.03 12.51
N GLU A 154 7.53 1.03 11.81
CA GLU A 154 8.91 1.11 11.27
C GLU A 154 9.96 0.97 12.37
N GLN A 155 9.77 1.68 13.49
CA GLN A 155 10.69 1.63 14.62
C GLN A 155 10.71 0.24 15.27
N ALA A 156 9.55 -0.43 15.39
CA ALA A 156 9.46 -1.79 15.88
C ALA A 156 10.28 -2.76 15.02
N VAL A 157 10.17 -2.67 13.70
CA VAL A 157 10.92 -3.51 12.75
C VAL A 157 12.43 -3.21 12.84
N ALA A 158 12.82 -1.94 12.67
CA ALA A 158 14.23 -1.54 12.62
C ALA A 158 15.01 -1.77 13.93
N ASN A 159 14.32 -1.66 15.08
CA ASN A 159 14.94 -1.92 16.39
C ASN A 159 15.02 -3.42 16.73
N THR A 160 14.29 -4.28 16.01
CA THR A 160 14.17 -5.71 16.31
C THR A 160 15.01 -6.56 15.36
N LEU A 161 15.04 -6.22 14.07
CA LEU A 161 15.58 -7.05 13.00
C LEU A 161 16.80 -6.40 12.34
N GLU A 162 17.68 -7.24 11.80
CA GLU A 162 18.72 -6.85 10.84
C GLU A 162 18.31 -7.16 9.40
N LYS A 163 17.58 -8.26 9.18
CA LYS A 163 17.11 -8.74 7.87
C LYS A 163 15.73 -8.15 7.54
N TYR A 164 15.66 -6.85 7.26
CA TYR A 164 14.39 -6.18 6.96
C TYR A 164 14.43 -5.26 5.76
N PHE A 165 13.28 -5.12 5.12
CA PHE A 165 12.98 -4.07 4.16
C PHE A 165 11.80 -3.26 4.71
N ILE A 166 11.97 -1.96 4.88
CA ILE A 166 10.89 -1.02 5.16
C ILE A 166 10.63 -0.26 3.87
N VAL A 167 9.47 -0.51 3.26
CA VAL A 167 9.11 0.04 1.96
C VAL A 167 7.99 1.06 2.14
N ARG A 168 8.30 2.35 1.98
CA ARG A 168 7.31 3.43 2.03
C ARG A 168 6.68 3.60 0.65
N ILE A 169 5.37 3.65 0.64
CA ILE A 169 4.53 3.75 -0.54
C ILE A 169 3.52 4.88 -0.37
N ALA A 170 2.92 5.33 -1.47
CA ALA A 170 1.87 6.33 -1.47
C ALA A 170 0.81 5.99 -2.53
N TRP A 171 -0.45 6.44 -2.33
CA TRP A 171 -1.53 6.42 -3.33
C TRP A 171 -1.76 5.05 -3.96
N VAL A 172 -1.93 4.05 -3.12
CA VAL A 172 -2.00 2.63 -3.53
C VAL A 172 -3.31 2.31 -4.24
N PHE A 173 -3.21 1.61 -5.37
CA PHE A 173 -4.35 1.03 -6.06
C PHE A 173 -4.04 -0.39 -6.53
N GLY A 174 -5.07 -1.23 -6.56
CA GLY A 174 -4.99 -2.63 -6.96
C GLY A 174 -6.37 -3.21 -7.20
N GLN A 175 -6.40 -4.42 -7.74
CA GLN A 175 -7.62 -5.08 -8.17
C GLN A 175 -8.54 -5.41 -6.99
N ASN A 176 -7.96 -5.91 -5.90
CA ASN A 176 -8.72 -6.28 -4.71
C ASN A 176 -9.05 -5.07 -3.83
N GLY A 177 -10.22 -5.05 -3.18
CA GLY A 177 -10.64 -3.99 -2.26
C GLY A 177 -11.02 -2.65 -2.92
N LYS A 178 -11.07 -1.60 -2.10
CA LYS A 178 -11.45 -0.23 -2.49
C LYS A 178 -10.21 0.64 -2.73
N ASN A 179 -10.29 1.58 -3.68
CA ASN A 179 -9.24 2.57 -3.92
C ASN A 179 -9.80 3.82 -4.60
N PHE A 180 -8.95 4.83 -4.73
CA PHE A 180 -9.31 6.12 -5.32
C PHE A 180 -9.84 5.99 -6.74
N ILE A 181 -9.23 5.16 -7.61
CA ILE A 181 -9.66 4.99 -9.00
C ILE A 181 -11.09 4.46 -9.06
N LYS A 182 -11.40 3.38 -8.32
CA LYS A 182 -12.76 2.82 -8.26
C LYS A 182 -13.77 3.84 -7.73
N THR A 183 -13.36 4.67 -6.76
CA THR A 183 -14.19 5.75 -6.25
C THR A 183 -14.46 6.78 -7.36
N MET A 184 -13.43 7.26 -8.07
CA MET A 184 -13.59 8.24 -9.14
C MET A 184 -14.45 7.69 -10.29
N LEU A 185 -14.28 6.45 -10.69
CA LEU A 185 -15.13 5.80 -11.68
C LEU A 185 -16.60 5.73 -11.23
N THR A 186 -16.84 5.43 -9.96
CA THR A 186 -18.21 5.39 -9.42
C THR A 186 -18.85 6.76 -9.36
N VAL A 187 -18.16 7.77 -8.80
CA VAL A 187 -18.72 9.11 -8.67
C VAL A 187 -18.82 9.82 -10.02
N GLY A 188 -17.90 9.58 -10.95
CA GLY A 188 -17.93 10.15 -12.30
C GLY A 188 -19.13 9.69 -13.13
N LYS A 189 -19.65 8.47 -12.91
CA LYS A 189 -20.91 8.01 -13.53
C LYS A 189 -22.17 8.69 -12.98
N ASN A 190 -22.13 9.16 -11.74
CA ASN A 190 -23.31 9.59 -11.01
C ASN A 190 -23.41 11.12 -10.83
N HIS A 191 -22.37 11.86 -11.23
CA HIS A 191 -22.31 13.31 -11.08
C HIS A 191 -21.73 13.98 -12.31
N ASP A 192 -22.32 15.10 -12.70
CA ASP A 192 -21.86 15.94 -13.82
C ASP A 192 -20.69 16.87 -13.44
N LYS A 193 -20.46 17.06 -12.15
CA LYS A 193 -19.40 17.93 -11.60
C LYS A 193 -18.74 17.29 -10.40
N LEU A 194 -17.40 17.27 -10.40
CA LEU A 194 -16.59 16.80 -9.29
C LEU A 194 -15.58 17.87 -8.89
N THR A 195 -15.34 18.01 -7.58
CA THR A 195 -14.22 18.81 -7.05
C THR A 195 -13.16 17.89 -6.49
N VAL A 196 -11.91 18.05 -6.92
CA VAL A 196 -10.80 17.18 -6.54
C VAL A 196 -9.59 18.01 -6.12
N VAL A 197 -8.94 17.59 -5.04
CA VAL A 197 -7.80 18.28 -4.43
C VAL A 197 -6.63 18.36 -5.40
N ASN A 198 -6.04 19.57 -5.54
CA ASN A 198 -4.96 19.87 -6.47
C ASN A 198 -3.64 20.31 -5.80
N ASP A 199 -3.60 20.43 -4.49
CA ASP A 199 -2.44 20.89 -3.71
C ASP A 199 -1.76 19.76 -2.90
N GLN A 200 -2.22 18.53 -3.01
CA GLN A 200 -1.55 17.33 -2.51
C GLN A 200 -0.86 16.63 -3.68
N ILE A 201 0.46 16.48 -3.60
CA ILE A 201 1.28 16.03 -4.73
C ILE A 201 2.05 14.75 -4.36
N GLY A 202 1.88 13.71 -5.17
CA GLY A 202 2.51 12.41 -4.98
C GLY A 202 2.60 11.62 -6.28
N THR A 203 2.78 10.31 -6.17
CA THR A 203 2.77 9.38 -7.31
C THR A 203 1.95 8.15 -6.94
N PRO A 204 1.05 7.67 -7.83
CA PRO A 204 0.29 6.44 -7.59
C PRO A 204 1.19 5.20 -7.53
N THR A 205 0.74 4.18 -6.80
CA THR A 205 1.43 2.89 -6.69
C THR A 205 0.49 1.75 -7.03
N TYR A 206 0.75 1.06 -8.14
CA TYR A 206 0.01 -0.14 -8.52
C TYR A 206 0.55 -1.36 -7.77
N THR A 207 -0.32 -2.03 -7.03
CA THR A 207 0.06 -3.17 -6.17
C THR A 207 0.63 -4.35 -6.95
N PHE A 208 0.18 -4.57 -8.19
CA PHE A 208 0.72 -5.60 -9.06
C PHE A 208 2.21 -5.36 -9.39
N ASP A 209 2.60 -4.12 -9.71
CA ASP A 209 3.99 -3.77 -9.98
C ASP A 209 4.83 -3.82 -8.69
N LEU A 210 4.26 -3.35 -7.59
CA LEU A 210 4.92 -3.37 -6.28
C LEU A 210 5.17 -4.80 -5.80
N ALA A 211 4.22 -5.72 -5.97
CA ALA A 211 4.36 -7.12 -5.56
C ALA A 211 5.60 -7.78 -6.19
N ARG A 212 5.87 -7.52 -7.47
CA ARG A 212 7.09 -7.99 -8.15
C ARG A 212 8.35 -7.50 -7.45
N LEU A 213 8.41 -6.19 -7.18
CA LEU A 213 9.56 -5.59 -6.48
C LEU A 213 9.76 -6.20 -5.09
N LEU A 214 8.68 -6.42 -4.32
CA LEU A 214 8.79 -7.00 -2.99
C LEU A 214 9.35 -8.43 -3.02
N VAL A 215 8.99 -9.23 -4.03
CA VAL A 215 9.55 -10.57 -4.20
C VAL A 215 11.02 -10.50 -4.64
N ASP A 216 11.40 -9.57 -5.54
CA ASP A 216 12.80 -9.33 -5.90
C ASP A 216 13.63 -8.89 -4.68
N MET A 217 13.07 -8.05 -3.78
CA MET A 217 13.70 -7.68 -2.53
C MET A 217 13.91 -8.90 -1.61
N ALA A 218 12.90 -9.77 -1.51
CA ALA A 218 12.99 -10.99 -0.69
C ALA A 218 14.12 -11.93 -1.14
N GLU A 219 14.40 -11.97 -2.45
CA GLU A 219 15.49 -12.77 -3.04
C GLU A 219 16.89 -12.18 -2.77
N SER A 220 16.96 -10.95 -2.25
CA SER A 220 18.20 -10.20 -2.00
C SER A 220 18.55 -10.12 -0.51
N GLU A 221 19.72 -9.54 -0.22
CA GLU A 221 20.16 -9.16 1.12
C GLU A 221 20.41 -7.64 1.24
N LYS A 222 19.78 -6.86 0.36
CA LYS A 222 19.93 -5.40 0.28
C LYS A 222 18.97 -4.71 1.25
N TYR A 223 19.11 -5.04 2.53
CA TYR A 223 18.22 -4.60 3.61
C TYR A 223 18.18 -3.08 3.79
N GLY A 224 17.14 -2.60 4.48
CA GLY A 224 16.99 -1.20 4.89
C GLY A 224 15.72 -0.52 4.38
N TYR A 225 15.76 0.81 4.34
CA TYR A 225 14.64 1.66 3.93
C TYR A 225 14.63 1.91 2.44
N TYR A 226 13.45 1.80 1.83
CA TYR A 226 13.20 2.08 0.41
C TYR A 226 11.91 2.87 0.23
N HIS A 227 11.84 3.63 -0.85
CA HIS A 227 10.62 4.23 -1.35
C HIS A 227 10.23 3.55 -2.67
N ALA A 228 8.96 3.18 -2.82
CA ALA A 228 8.48 2.47 -4.00
C ALA A 228 7.10 2.98 -4.41
N THR A 229 7.07 3.83 -5.43
CA THR A 229 5.88 4.21 -6.20
C THR A 229 6.16 4.00 -7.67
N ASN A 230 5.14 3.99 -8.54
CA ASN A 230 5.38 3.96 -9.98
C ASN A 230 6.22 5.16 -10.43
N GLU A 231 6.92 5.04 -11.56
CA GLU A 231 7.63 6.15 -12.20
C GLU A 231 6.65 7.07 -12.96
N GLY A 232 7.14 8.12 -13.63
CA GLY A 232 6.33 9.04 -14.44
C GLY A 232 6.06 10.40 -13.79
N GLY A 233 6.80 10.75 -12.72
CA GLY A 233 6.76 12.06 -12.07
C GLY A 233 5.72 12.17 -10.96
N TYR A 234 5.48 13.40 -10.53
CA TYR A 234 4.62 13.75 -9.41
C TYR A 234 3.40 14.52 -9.90
N ILE A 235 2.21 14.15 -9.44
CA ILE A 235 0.92 14.68 -9.87
C ILE A 235 0.03 15.00 -8.67
N SER A 236 -1.03 15.79 -8.88
CA SER A 236 -2.10 15.98 -7.91
C SER A 236 -3.18 14.89 -8.03
N TRP A 237 -4.06 14.81 -7.04
CA TRP A 237 -5.28 13.98 -7.14
C TRP A 237 -6.19 14.45 -8.28
N TYR A 238 -6.22 15.77 -8.55
CA TYR A 238 -6.94 16.35 -9.68
C TYR A 238 -6.38 15.84 -11.02
N ASP A 239 -5.05 15.91 -11.22
CA ASP A 239 -4.39 15.40 -12.43
C ASP A 239 -4.63 13.91 -12.59
N PHE A 240 -4.56 13.16 -11.49
CA PHE A 240 -4.81 11.72 -11.51
C PHE A 240 -6.25 11.41 -11.94
N THR A 241 -7.25 12.14 -11.43
CA THR A 241 -8.65 11.98 -11.81
C THR A 241 -8.87 12.26 -13.30
N LYS A 242 -8.27 13.34 -13.82
CA LYS A 242 -8.36 13.65 -15.25
C LYS A 242 -7.76 12.53 -16.12
N GLU A 243 -6.63 11.99 -15.73
CA GLU A 243 -5.99 10.91 -16.48
C GLU A 243 -6.80 9.61 -16.38
N ILE A 244 -7.41 9.29 -15.22
CA ILE A 244 -8.33 8.14 -15.07
C ILE A 244 -9.47 8.25 -16.10
N PHE A 245 -10.14 9.39 -16.16
CA PHE A 245 -11.26 9.59 -17.09
C PHE A 245 -10.81 9.59 -18.54
N ARG A 246 -9.71 10.28 -18.88
CA ARG A 246 -9.14 10.27 -20.22
C ARG A 246 -8.85 8.85 -20.72
N GLN A 247 -8.26 8.00 -19.88
CA GLN A 247 -7.96 6.62 -20.26
C GLN A 247 -9.21 5.74 -20.31
N ALA A 248 -10.20 5.95 -19.42
CA ALA A 248 -11.46 5.25 -19.47
C ALA A 248 -12.23 5.55 -20.78
N VAL A 249 -12.26 6.81 -21.20
CA VAL A 249 -12.83 7.21 -22.51
C VAL A 249 -12.09 6.53 -23.66
N ALA A 250 -10.76 6.49 -23.63
CA ALA A 250 -9.96 5.80 -24.64
C ALA A 250 -10.22 4.27 -24.71
N LEU A 251 -10.76 3.69 -23.64
CA LEU A 251 -11.20 2.29 -23.57
C LEU A 251 -12.68 2.10 -23.98
N GLY A 252 -13.37 3.17 -24.39
CA GLY A 252 -14.75 3.11 -24.87
C GLY A 252 -15.81 3.55 -23.84
N HIS A 253 -15.42 3.97 -22.64
CA HIS A 253 -16.31 4.39 -21.56
C HIS A 253 -16.61 5.89 -21.67
N THR A 254 -17.49 6.29 -22.61
CA THR A 254 -17.80 7.68 -22.92
C THR A 254 -18.55 8.41 -21.80
N GLU A 255 -19.10 7.68 -20.82
CA GLU A 255 -19.71 8.26 -19.62
C GLU A 255 -18.74 9.08 -18.76
N TYR A 256 -17.44 9.05 -19.06
CA TYR A 256 -16.40 9.85 -18.37
C TYR A 256 -15.85 11.00 -19.22
N ASP A 257 -16.42 11.27 -20.40
CA ASP A 257 -15.96 12.39 -21.21
C ASP A 257 -16.39 13.76 -20.64
N GLU A 258 -15.82 14.84 -21.15
CA GLU A 258 -16.06 16.22 -20.67
C GLU A 258 -17.51 16.73 -20.87
N ASN A 259 -18.33 16.05 -21.69
CA ASN A 259 -19.74 16.35 -21.85
C ASN A 259 -20.60 15.75 -20.74
N HIS A 260 -20.10 14.69 -20.07
CA HIS A 260 -20.80 13.98 -19.01
C HIS A 260 -20.33 14.40 -17.63
N VAL A 261 -19.00 14.52 -17.42
CA VAL A 261 -18.45 14.89 -16.11
C VAL A 261 -17.32 15.91 -16.24
N THR A 262 -17.43 17.02 -15.50
CA THR A 262 -16.40 18.04 -15.42
C THR A 262 -15.72 17.99 -14.06
N VAL A 263 -14.37 17.95 -14.04
CA VAL A 263 -13.56 17.93 -12.81
C VAL A 263 -12.98 19.31 -12.56
N PHE A 264 -13.22 19.85 -11.37
CA PHE A 264 -12.71 21.14 -10.92
C PHE A 264 -11.61 20.97 -9.86
N PRO A 265 -10.47 21.68 -9.97
CA PRO A 265 -9.45 21.67 -8.94
C PRO A 265 -9.93 22.48 -7.73
N VAL A 266 -9.64 21.98 -6.53
CA VAL A 266 -9.82 22.68 -5.26
C VAL A 266 -8.59 22.51 -4.39
N THR A 267 -8.37 23.43 -3.47
CA THR A 267 -7.35 23.27 -2.42
C THR A 267 -7.86 22.30 -1.32
N THR A 268 -6.94 21.76 -0.54
CA THR A 268 -7.29 20.95 0.64
C THR A 268 -8.20 21.73 1.60
N ALA A 269 -7.96 23.04 1.76
CA ALA A 269 -8.77 23.89 2.62
C ALA A 269 -10.20 24.10 2.08
N GLU A 270 -10.37 24.27 0.79
CA GLU A 270 -11.68 24.38 0.11
C GLU A 270 -12.45 23.05 0.13
N TYR A 271 -11.73 21.93 0.01
CA TYR A 271 -12.33 20.60 0.07
C TYR A 271 -12.95 20.32 1.43
N GLY A 272 -12.26 20.62 2.53
CA GLY A 272 -12.78 20.65 3.91
C GLY A 272 -13.36 19.35 4.47
N MET A 273 -13.37 18.25 3.71
CA MET A 273 -14.07 17.00 4.06
C MET A 273 -13.21 15.99 4.82
N SER A 274 -11.88 16.20 4.88
CA SER A 274 -10.98 15.27 5.53
C SER A 274 -10.87 15.55 7.03
N LYS A 275 -11.08 14.52 7.86
CA LYS A 275 -10.90 14.60 9.30
C LYS A 275 -9.41 14.57 9.68
N ALA A 276 -8.64 13.70 9.04
CA ALA A 276 -7.21 13.62 9.20
C ALA A 276 -6.47 14.67 8.35
N ALA A 277 -5.46 15.31 8.91
CA ALA A 277 -4.54 16.14 8.15
C ALA A 277 -3.76 15.27 7.15
N ARG A 278 -3.77 15.67 5.87
CA ARG A 278 -3.07 14.96 4.80
C ARG A 278 -1.83 15.73 4.35
N PRO A 279 -0.74 15.04 3.96
CA PRO A 279 0.47 15.68 3.48
C PRO A 279 0.22 16.39 2.14
N PHE A 280 0.70 17.63 1.99
CA PHE A 280 0.79 18.32 0.69
C PHE A 280 1.90 17.73 -0.17
N ASN A 281 2.97 17.27 0.46
CA ASN A 281 4.12 16.67 -0.18
C ASN A 281 4.24 15.17 0.13
N SER A 282 3.68 14.35 -0.76
CA SER A 282 3.81 12.88 -0.78
C SER A 282 4.83 12.40 -1.82
N ARG A 283 5.76 13.29 -2.25
CA ARG A 283 6.80 12.92 -3.20
C ARG A 283 7.86 12.06 -2.54
N LEU A 284 8.07 10.87 -3.06
CA LEU A 284 9.06 9.91 -2.57
C LEU A 284 10.19 9.77 -3.59
N ASP A 285 11.44 10.00 -3.16
CA ASP A 285 12.64 9.71 -3.96
C ASP A 285 12.86 8.19 -4.03
N LYS A 286 12.93 7.65 -5.23
CA LYS A 286 13.03 6.22 -5.51
C LYS A 286 14.42 5.83 -6.05
N SER A 287 15.36 6.77 -6.16
CA SER A 287 16.68 6.54 -6.76
C SER A 287 17.41 5.35 -6.14
N LYS A 288 17.24 5.13 -4.84
CA LYS A 288 17.85 4.01 -4.11
C LYS A 288 17.45 2.62 -4.65
N LEU A 289 16.30 2.48 -5.31
CA LEU A 289 15.93 1.21 -5.95
C LEU A 289 16.93 0.85 -7.05
N ALA A 290 17.18 1.78 -7.97
CA ALA A 290 18.14 1.57 -9.07
C ALA A 290 19.59 1.47 -8.55
N GLU A 291 19.98 2.30 -7.58
CA GLU A 291 21.30 2.24 -6.94
C GLU A 291 21.56 0.88 -6.27
N ALA A 292 20.52 0.28 -5.69
CA ALA A 292 20.57 -1.06 -5.14
C ALA A 292 20.45 -2.16 -6.21
N GLY A 293 20.24 -1.83 -7.48
CA GLY A 293 20.10 -2.77 -8.59
C GLY A 293 18.73 -3.45 -8.65
N PHE A 294 17.69 -2.85 -8.05
CA PHE A 294 16.31 -3.25 -8.29
C PHE A 294 15.75 -2.54 -9.51
N THR A 295 14.88 -3.20 -10.24
CA THR A 295 14.15 -2.58 -11.35
C THR A 295 13.08 -1.64 -10.79
N PRO A 296 13.10 -0.33 -11.10
CA PRO A 296 12.03 0.59 -10.73
C PRO A 296 10.66 0.13 -11.27
N LEU A 297 9.58 0.57 -10.62
CA LEU A 297 8.24 0.29 -11.09
C LEU A 297 7.99 1.01 -12.44
N PRO A 298 7.13 0.48 -13.33
CA PRO A 298 6.76 1.14 -14.59
C PRO A 298 6.16 2.55 -14.37
N ASP A 299 6.00 3.30 -15.48
CA ASP A 299 5.29 4.59 -15.45
C ASP A 299 3.85 4.42 -14.93
N TRP A 300 3.38 5.35 -14.09
CA TRP A 300 2.07 5.28 -13.47
C TRP A 300 0.91 5.34 -14.49
N LYS A 301 1.11 5.96 -15.66
CA LYS A 301 0.07 5.99 -16.72
C LYS A 301 -0.08 4.63 -17.38
N ASP A 302 1.03 3.91 -17.58
CA ASP A 302 1.01 2.52 -18.05
C ASP A 302 0.34 1.62 -17.01
N ALA A 303 0.73 1.76 -15.74
CA ALA A 303 0.10 1.03 -14.63
C ALA A 303 -1.40 1.27 -14.56
N LEU A 304 -1.84 2.53 -14.68
CA LEU A 304 -3.25 2.92 -14.73
C LEU A 304 -3.96 2.27 -15.91
N GLN A 305 -3.37 2.27 -17.11
CA GLN A 305 -3.96 1.66 -18.29
C GLN A 305 -4.18 0.15 -18.12
N ARG A 306 -3.17 -0.55 -17.59
CA ARG A 306 -3.30 -1.99 -17.29
C ARG A 306 -4.40 -2.25 -16.28
N TYR A 307 -4.45 -1.45 -15.21
CA TYR A 307 -5.47 -1.57 -14.19
C TYR A 307 -6.88 -1.28 -14.70
N LEU A 308 -7.08 -0.21 -15.50
CA LEU A 308 -8.40 0.12 -16.06
C LEU A 308 -8.93 -0.97 -16.99
N LYS A 309 -8.07 -1.64 -17.78
CA LYS A 309 -8.46 -2.80 -18.58
C LYS A 309 -8.95 -3.98 -17.75
N GLU A 310 -8.52 -4.10 -16.50
CA GLU A 310 -8.96 -5.17 -15.59
C GLU A 310 -10.30 -4.85 -14.91
N VAL A 311 -10.57 -3.58 -14.61
CA VAL A 311 -11.73 -3.19 -13.79
C VAL A 311 -12.89 -2.60 -14.56
N LEU A 312 -12.73 -2.29 -15.85
CA LEU A 312 -13.75 -1.76 -16.74
C LEU A 312 -14.26 -2.78 -17.78
N GLN A 313 -13.93 -4.06 -17.59
CA GLN A 313 -14.43 -5.17 -18.43
C GLN A 313 -15.90 -5.45 -18.19
#